data_6c21f6366ff8a8ae48735490e906f8fa
#
_entry.id   6c21f6366ff8a8ae48735490e906f8fa
#
_cell.length_a   1.000
_cell.length_b   1.000
_cell.length_c   1.000
_cell.angle_alpha   90.00
_cell.angle_beta   90.00
_cell.angle_gamma   90.00
#
_symmetry.space_group_name_H-M   'P 1'
#
loop_
_entity.id
_entity.type
_entity.pdbx_description
1 polymer ?
#
loop_
_entity_poly.entity_id
_entity_poly.type
_entity_poly.pdbx_seq_one_letter_code
_entity_poly.pdbx_strand_id
1 'polypeptide(L)'
;MFVAGLAIAQTTVQSTAGDPPAFRPTLGDLMTAYVQPRHLKIGLAGQARNWEYLAYEVHELEETFEAIERHVPRYRNVAMSDLMKMIEDPLKAVEGAIKARDGAAFDAAYTRLTDGCNACHVATAHRMIVIVAPRSSSFPNQSFAPPRP
;
A
#
# COMPACT_ATOMS: atom_id res chain seq x y z
N MET A 1 -27.60 -46.74 -50.89
CA MET A 1 -28.09 -45.69 -49.99
C MET A 1 -26.90 -44.85 -49.60
N PHE A 2 -26.66 -43.72 -50.23
CA PHE A 2 -25.57 -42.83 -49.90
C PHE A 2 -26.11 -41.69 -49.02
N VAL A 3 -25.58 -41.55 -47.80
CA VAL A 3 -25.90 -40.44 -46.88
C VAL A 3 -24.86 -39.36 -47.14
N ALA A 4 -25.29 -38.26 -47.72
CA ALA A 4 -24.44 -37.07 -47.89
C ALA A 4 -24.37 -36.30 -46.58
N GLY A 5 -23.17 -36.27 -45.97
CA GLY A 5 -22.90 -35.46 -44.78
C GLY A 5 -22.78 -33.98 -45.15
N LEU A 6 -23.62 -33.13 -44.56
CA LEU A 6 -23.57 -31.68 -44.69
C LEU A 6 -22.47 -31.17 -43.76
N ALA A 7 -21.38 -30.68 -44.30
CA ALA A 7 -20.32 -29.99 -43.55
C ALA A 7 -20.75 -28.53 -43.25
N ILE A 8 -21.02 -28.21 -42.00
CA ILE A 8 -21.27 -26.82 -41.57
C ILE A 8 -19.92 -26.13 -41.38
N ALA A 9 -19.61 -25.17 -42.25
CA ALA A 9 -18.45 -24.32 -42.07
C ALA A 9 -18.68 -23.36 -40.89
N GLN A 10 -17.95 -23.56 -39.81
CA GLN A 10 -17.93 -22.61 -38.68
C GLN A 10 -17.08 -21.42 -39.08
N THR A 11 -17.72 -20.28 -39.35
CA THR A 11 -17.04 -19.00 -39.53
C THR A 11 -16.60 -18.48 -38.15
N THR A 12 -15.31 -18.62 -37.83
CA THR A 12 -14.71 -17.96 -36.64
C THR A 12 -14.62 -16.47 -36.95
N VAL A 13 -15.48 -15.69 -36.29
CA VAL A 13 -15.33 -14.23 -36.24
C VAL A 13 -14.10 -13.93 -35.38
N GLN A 14 -12.97 -13.64 -36.02
CA GLN A 14 -11.81 -13.10 -35.35
C GLN A 14 -12.14 -11.66 -34.94
N SER A 15 -12.28 -11.42 -33.60
CA SER A 15 -12.37 -10.08 -33.06
C SER A 15 -11.03 -9.38 -33.26
N THR A 16 -10.99 -8.35 -34.09
CA THR A 16 -9.83 -7.48 -34.33
C THR A 16 -9.77 -6.31 -33.33
N ALA A 17 -10.60 -6.33 -32.26
CA ALA A 17 -10.45 -5.40 -31.15
C ALA A 17 -9.19 -5.80 -30.39
N GLY A 18 -8.13 -5.02 -30.52
CA GLY A 18 -6.94 -5.17 -29.63
C GLY A 18 -7.37 -5.14 -28.17
N ASP A 19 -6.67 -5.91 -27.33
CA ASP A 19 -6.93 -5.89 -25.89
C ASP A 19 -6.94 -4.45 -25.37
N PRO A 20 -7.90 -4.09 -24.51
CA PRO A 20 -7.91 -2.77 -23.90
C PRO A 20 -6.57 -2.55 -23.18
N PRO A 21 -6.02 -1.31 -23.19
CA PRO A 21 -4.77 -1.05 -22.52
C PRO A 21 -4.86 -1.46 -21.05
N ALA A 22 -3.86 -2.19 -20.56
CA ALA A 22 -3.81 -2.63 -19.18
C ALA A 22 -3.94 -1.42 -18.25
N PHE A 23 -4.80 -1.52 -17.23
CA PHE A 23 -4.95 -0.49 -16.21
C PHE A 23 -3.60 -0.23 -15.52
N ARG A 24 -3.16 1.01 -15.51
CA ARG A 24 -1.93 1.46 -14.84
C ARG A 24 -2.31 2.48 -13.77
N PRO A 25 -2.28 2.10 -12.49
CA PRO A 25 -2.61 3.02 -11.42
C PRO A 25 -1.61 4.18 -11.37
N THR A 26 -2.11 5.38 -11.10
CA THR A 26 -1.26 6.54 -10.81
C THR A 26 -0.65 6.43 -9.41
N LEU A 27 0.36 7.26 -9.10
CA LEU A 27 0.88 7.33 -7.72
C LEU A 27 -0.22 7.68 -6.72
N GLY A 28 -1.14 8.59 -7.08
CA GLY A 28 -2.28 8.96 -6.23
C GLY A 28 -3.21 7.79 -5.94
N ASP A 29 -3.49 6.95 -6.94
CA ASP A 29 -4.29 5.73 -6.76
C ASP A 29 -3.61 4.77 -5.79
N LEU A 30 -2.29 4.55 -5.94
CA LEU A 30 -1.50 3.68 -5.06
C LEU A 30 -1.45 4.21 -3.63
N MET A 31 -1.27 5.52 -3.45
CA MET A 31 -1.29 6.16 -2.13
C MET A 31 -2.65 5.99 -1.44
N THR A 32 -3.75 6.22 -2.15
CA THR A 32 -5.10 6.18 -1.60
C THR A 32 -5.58 4.75 -1.36
N ALA A 33 -5.32 3.85 -2.31
CA ALA A 33 -5.84 2.48 -2.24
C ALA A 33 -5.01 1.55 -1.34
N TYR A 34 -3.71 1.81 -1.19
CA TYR A 34 -2.81 0.88 -0.50
C TYR A 34 -2.05 1.53 0.67
N VAL A 35 -1.34 2.65 0.45
CA VAL A 35 -0.46 3.22 1.48
C VAL A 35 -1.25 3.80 2.65
N GLN A 36 -2.25 4.63 2.38
CA GLN A 36 -3.04 5.27 3.43
C GLN A 36 -3.80 4.27 4.31
N PRO A 37 -4.47 3.24 3.78
CA PRO A 37 -5.09 2.20 4.61
C PRO A 37 -4.09 1.46 5.50
N ARG A 38 -2.91 1.13 4.99
CA ARG A 38 -1.87 0.43 5.78
C ARG A 38 -1.32 1.31 6.88
N HIS A 39 -1.00 2.57 6.59
CA HIS A 39 -0.58 3.53 7.61
C HIS A 39 -1.61 3.64 8.75
N LEU A 40 -2.89 3.76 8.41
CA LEU A 40 -3.98 3.80 9.39
C LEU A 40 -4.02 2.53 10.25
N LYS A 41 -3.97 1.35 9.63
CA LYS A 41 -4.01 0.06 10.31
C LYS A 41 -2.80 -0.16 11.23
N ILE A 42 -1.60 0.24 10.78
CA ILE A 42 -0.38 0.24 11.60
C ILE A 42 -0.60 1.09 12.86
N GLY A 43 -1.13 2.30 12.72
CA GLY A 43 -1.40 3.16 13.86
C GLY A 43 -2.38 2.56 14.85
N LEU A 44 -3.50 2.00 14.37
CA LEU A 44 -4.53 1.38 15.22
C LEU A 44 -4.03 0.08 15.89
N ALA A 45 -3.34 -0.77 15.16
CA ALA A 45 -2.75 -2.00 15.70
C ALA A 45 -1.69 -1.70 16.76
N GLY A 46 -0.86 -0.66 16.52
CA GLY A 46 0.14 -0.21 17.48
C GLY A 46 -0.47 0.35 18.76
N GLN A 47 -1.53 1.17 18.67
CA GLN A 47 -2.28 1.66 19.82
C GLN A 47 -2.86 0.50 20.66
N ALA A 48 -3.33 -0.55 19.97
CA ALA A 48 -3.87 -1.77 20.60
C ALA A 48 -2.77 -2.75 21.07
N ARG A 49 -1.48 -2.48 20.77
CA ARG A 49 -0.35 -3.38 21.08
C ARG A 49 -0.53 -4.78 20.47
N ASN A 50 -1.19 -4.87 19.32
CA ASN A 50 -1.33 -6.09 18.53
C ASN A 50 -0.08 -6.30 17.68
N TRP A 51 0.98 -6.80 18.31
CA TRP A 51 2.31 -6.90 17.71
C TRP A 51 2.37 -7.81 16.47
N GLU A 52 1.59 -8.87 16.46
CA GLU A 52 1.55 -9.82 15.33
C GLU A 52 0.92 -9.17 14.10
N TYR A 53 -0.26 -8.57 14.26
CA TYR A 53 -0.93 -7.86 13.18
C TYR A 53 -0.16 -6.62 12.73
N LEU A 54 0.49 -5.94 13.66
CA LEU A 54 1.34 -4.79 13.39
C LEU A 54 2.53 -5.18 12.51
N ALA A 55 3.21 -6.30 12.82
CA ALA A 55 4.30 -6.82 12.00
C ALA A 55 3.83 -7.16 10.58
N TYR A 56 2.65 -7.77 10.44
CA TYR A 56 2.05 -8.06 9.15
C TYR A 56 1.80 -6.78 8.33
N GLU A 57 1.12 -5.77 8.89
CA GLU A 57 0.79 -4.55 8.15
C GLU A 57 2.04 -3.70 7.81
N VAL A 58 3.09 -3.75 8.61
CA VAL A 58 4.37 -3.09 8.29
C VAL A 58 5.04 -3.77 7.10
N HIS A 59 5.12 -5.09 7.10
CA HIS A 59 5.64 -5.86 5.96
C HIS A 59 4.87 -5.56 4.66
N GLU A 60 3.55 -5.55 4.73
CA GLU A 60 2.70 -5.21 3.60
C GLU A 60 2.88 -3.76 3.10
N LEU A 61 3.20 -2.82 4.02
CA LEU A 61 3.53 -1.45 3.64
C LEU A 61 4.87 -1.39 2.90
N GLU A 62 5.87 -2.15 3.33
CA GLU A 62 7.17 -2.25 2.67
C GLU A 62 7.02 -2.80 1.26
N GLU A 63 6.31 -3.91 1.08
CA GLU A 63 6.03 -4.48 -0.25
C GLU A 63 5.29 -3.49 -1.15
N THR A 64 4.37 -2.71 -0.55
CA THR A 64 3.65 -1.65 -1.27
C THR A 64 4.61 -0.57 -1.77
N PHE A 65 5.54 -0.11 -0.95
CA PHE A 65 6.53 0.89 -1.37
C PHE A 65 7.49 0.36 -2.42
N GLU A 66 7.95 -0.88 -2.30
CA GLU A 66 8.75 -1.53 -3.35
C GLU A 66 7.98 -1.63 -4.68
N ALA A 67 6.70 -1.98 -4.63
CA ALA A 67 5.86 -2.00 -5.82
C ALA A 67 5.71 -0.60 -6.43
N ILE A 68 5.52 0.43 -5.59
CA ILE A 68 5.45 1.83 -6.05
C ILE A 68 6.75 2.23 -6.74
N GLU A 69 7.90 1.92 -6.16
CA GLU A 69 9.20 2.25 -6.74
C GLU A 69 9.40 1.59 -8.11
N ARG A 70 9.00 0.32 -8.25
CA ARG A 70 9.04 -0.40 -9.55
C ARG A 70 8.08 0.17 -10.59
N HIS A 71 6.86 0.54 -10.19
CA HIS A 71 5.83 1.02 -11.14
C HIS A 71 5.92 2.51 -11.45
N VAL A 72 6.41 3.31 -10.51
CA VAL A 72 6.55 4.77 -10.61
C VAL A 72 7.98 5.16 -10.24
N PRO A 73 9.00 4.77 -11.05
CA PRO A 73 10.41 4.99 -10.70
C PRO A 73 10.78 6.47 -10.58
N ARG A 74 9.97 7.33 -11.14
CA ARG A 74 10.12 8.80 -11.02
C ARG A 74 8.76 9.44 -10.86
N TYR A 75 8.69 10.42 -9.97
CA TYR A 75 7.54 11.28 -9.84
C TYR A 75 7.95 12.73 -10.08
N ARG A 76 7.35 13.35 -11.10
CA ARG A 76 7.83 14.63 -11.65
C ARG A 76 9.33 14.51 -12.01
N ASN A 77 10.20 15.32 -11.42
CA ASN A 77 11.63 15.30 -11.70
C ASN A 77 12.47 14.59 -10.62
N VAL A 78 11.83 13.94 -9.63
CA VAL A 78 12.51 13.27 -8.51
C VAL A 78 12.47 11.77 -8.69
N ALA A 79 13.56 11.07 -8.41
CA ALA A 79 13.58 9.62 -8.38
C ALA A 79 12.74 9.13 -7.18
N MET A 80 11.95 8.06 -7.37
CA MET A 80 11.14 7.52 -6.28
C MET A 80 12.02 7.00 -5.15
N SER A 81 13.16 6.39 -5.46
CA SER A 81 14.16 5.95 -4.47
C SER A 81 14.67 7.07 -3.56
N ASP A 82 14.76 8.32 -4.06
CA ASP A 82 15.14 9.46 -3.21
C ASP A 82 14.00 9.90 -2.30
N LEU A 83 12.75 9.78 -2.73
CA LEU A 83 11.58 10.04 -1.90
C LEU A 83 11.42 8.97 -0.82
N MET A 84 11.69 7.70 -1.12
CA MET A 84 11.60 6.59 -0.16
C MET A 84 12.59 6.71 0.99
N LYS A 85 13.75 7.35 0.81
CA LYS A 85 14.70 7.65 1.90
C LYS A 85 14.10 8.44 3.06
N MET A 86 13.02 9.20 2.81
CA MET A 86 12.34 9.98 3.86
C MET A 86 11.62 9.10 4.89
N ILE A 87 11.28 7.87 4.51
CA ILE A 87 10.52 6.93 5.35
C ILE A 87 11.34 5.70 5.76
N GLU A 88 12.47 5.43 5.13
CA GLU A 88 13.26 4.21 5.34
C GLU A 88 13.71 4.04 6.81
N ASP A 89 14.39 5.04 7.38
CA ASP A 89 14.84 4.97 8.77
C ASP A 89 13.69 4.97 9.79
N PRO A 90 12.61 5.81 9.63
CA PRO A 90 11.42 5.70 10.45
C PRO A 90 10.76 4.32 10.41
N LEU A 91 10.69 3.70 9.22
CA LEU A 91 10.07 2.38 9.06
C LEU A 91 10.89 1.30 9.76
N LYS A 92 12.22 1.29 9.59
CA LYS A 92 13.14 0.41 10.34
C LYS A 92 13.01 0.59 11.87
N ALA A 93 12.78 1.82 12.33
CA ALA A 93 12.57 2.08 13.74
C ALA A 93 11.24 1.49 14.25
N VAL A 94 10.17 1.53 13.43
CA VAL A 94 8.89 0.86 13.71
C VAL A 94 9.10 -0.65 13.84
N GLU A 95 9.81 -1.28 12.89
CA GLU A 95 10.15 -2.70 12.95
C GLU A 95 10.94 -3.08 14.21
N GLY A 96 11.94 -2.26 14.57
CA GLY A 96 12.74 -2.46 15.77
C GLY A 96 11.87 -2.45 17.04
N ALA A 97 10.94 -1.50 17.13
CA ALA A 97 10.00 -1.40 18.25
C ALA A 97 9.03 -2.60 18.31
N ILE A 98 8.59 -3.11 17.15
CA ILE A 98 7.76 -4.32 17.05
C ILE A 98 8.53 -5.54 17.56
N LYS A 99 9.76 -5.75 17.11
CA LYS A 99 10.61 -6.86 17.54
C LYS A 99 10.86 -6.84 19.05
N ALA A 100 11.04 -5.64 19.61
CA ALA A 100 11.21 -5.43 21.05
C ALA A 100 9.89 -5.46 21.84
N ARG A 101 8.74 -5.41 21.17
CA ARG A 101 7.41 -5.18 21.77
C ARG A 101 7.38 -3.95 22.68
N ASP A 102 8.12 -2.91 22.30
CA ASP A 102 8.25 -1.67 23.05
C ASP A 102 7.22 -0.64 22.54
N GLY A 103 6.19 -0.41 23.35
CA GLY A 103 5.10 0.51 23.00
C GLY A 103 5.54 1.97 22.90
N ALA A 104 6.45 2.43 23.77
CA ALA A 104 6.92 3.82 23.76
C ALA A 104 7.82 4.08 22.53
N ALA A 105 8.72 3.13 22.23
CA ALA A 105 9.54 3.17 21.02
C ALA A 105 8.67 3.16 19.76
N PHE A 106 7.61 2.33 19.74
CA PHE A 106 6.67 2.31 18.62
C PHE A 106 5.97 3.66 18.44
N ASP A 107 5.41 4.24 19.48
CA ASP A 107 4.68 5.51 19.40
C ASP A 107 5.58 6.63 18.84
N ALA A 108 6.85 6.68 19.30
CA ALA A 108 7.84 7.61 18.78
C ALA A 108 8.23 7.33 17.32
N ALA A 109 8.42 6.06 16.96
CA ALA A 109 8.79 5.67 15.59
C ALA A 109 7.65 5.90 14.59
N TYR A 110 6.40 5.60 14.98
CA TYR A 110 5.23 5.84 14.16
C TYR A 110 4.98 7.34 13.90
N THR A 111 5.25 8.18 14.90
CA THR A 111 5.22 9.64 14.71
C THR A 111 6.22 10.05 13.63
N ARG A 112 7.48 9.59 13.70
CA ARG A 112 8.49 9.89 12.69
C ARG A 112 8.13 9.35 11.31
N LEU A 113 7.51 8.16 11.22
CA LEU A 113 7.02 7.62 9.96
C LEU A 113 5.95 8.53 9.35
N THR A 114 5.01 9.01 10.16
CA THR A 114 3.97 9.97 9.76
C THR A 114 4.58 11.28 9.26
N ASP A 115 5.60 11.78 9.96
CA ASP A 115 6.34 12.99 9.56
C ASP A 115 7.06 12.78 8.22
N GLY A 116 7.65 11.60 7.99
CA GLY A 116 8.27 11.21 6.72
C GLY A 116 7.26 11.20 5.57
N CYS A 117 6.05 10.68 5.79
CA CYS A 117 4.95 10.74 4.81
C CYS A 117 4.62 12.20 4.45
N ASN A 118 4.50 13.06 5.45
CA ASN A 118 4.21 14.48 5.23
C ASN A 118 5.38 15.21 4.54
N ALA A 119 6.63 14.88 4.86
CA ALA A 119 7.80 15.44 4.19
C ALA A 119 7.82 15.09 2.69
N CYS A 120 7.49 13.84 2.34
CA CYS A 120 7.32 13.42 0.95
C CYS A 120 6.21 14.21 0.25
N HIS A 121 5.05 14.41 0.89
CA HIS A 121 3.96 15.23 0.34
C HIS A 121 4.40 16.68 0.10
N VAL A 122 5.19 17.28 0.98
CA VAL A 122 5.75 18.61 0.77
C VAL A 122 6.72 18.61 -0.40
N ALA A 123 7.65 17.66 -0.46
CA ALA A 123 8.67 17.57 -1.52
C ALA A 123 8.04 17.35 -2.91
N THR A 124 6.87 16.71 -2.97
CA THR A 124 6.13 16.43 -4.21
C THR A 124 5.04 17.47 -4.52
N ALA A 125 5.02 18.60 -3.81
CA ALA A 125 4.01 19.67 -3.93
C ALA A 125 2.56 19.20 -3.64
N HIS A 126 2.39 18.27 -2.69
CA HIS A 126 1.10 17.79 -2.17
C HIS A 126 0.90 18.18 -0.69
N ARG A 127 1.50 19.30 -0.26
CA ARG A 127 1.42 19.76 1.15
C ARG A 127 0.00 19.94 1.71
N MET A 128 -1.03 19.95 0.83
CA MET A 128 -2.43 19.99 1.26
C MET A 128 -2.92 18.62 1.79
N ILE A 129 -2.19 17.54 1.52
CA ILE A 129 -2.50 16.20 2.02
C ILE A 129 -1.65 16.00 3.28
N VAL A 130 -2.30 16.12 4.43
CA VAL A 130 -1.64 15.99 5.74
C VAL A 130 -2.07 14.68 6.39
N ILE A 131 -1.11 13.81 6.60
CA ILE A 131 -1.31 12.53 7.31
C ILE A 131 -1.15 12.77 8.81
N VAL A 132 -2.02 12.16 9.59
CA VAL A 132 -2.03 12.22 11.06
C VAL A 132 -2.20 10.82 11.65
N ALA A 133 -1.84 10.66 12.92
CA ALA A 133 -2.12 9.42 13.65
C ALA A 133 -3.65 9.18 13.72
N PRO A 134 -4.13 7.94 13.47
CA PRO A 134 -5.55 7.65 13.46
C PRO A 134 -6.16 7.75 14.86
N ARG A 135 -7.40 8.26 14.93
CA ARG A 135 -8.19 8.33 16.17
C ARG A 135 -9.35 7.34 16.16
N SER A 136 -9.70 6.83 14.99
CA SER A 136 -10.80 5.88 14.79
C SER A 136 -10.53 5.03 13.55
N SER A 137 -11.19 3.87 13.47
CA SER A 137 -11.11 3.00 12.29
C SER A 137 -12.11 3.43 11.22
N SER A 138 -11.69 3.42 9.96
CA SER A 138 -12.56 3.41 8.78
C SER A 138 -12.90 1.98 8.30
N PHE A 139 -12.48 0.95 9.06
CA PHE A 139 -12.79 -0.46 8.80
C PHE A 139 -13.73 -0.99 9.88
N PRO A 140 -15.07 -0.81 9.73
CA PRO A 140 -16.04 -1.15 10.78
C PRO A 140 -16.17 -2.65 11.04
N ASN A 141 -15.69 -3.48 10.12
CA ASN A 141 -15.73 -4.93 10.16
C ASN A 141 -14.41 -5.57 10.62
N GLN A 142 -13.45 -4.77 11.15
CA GLN A 142 -12.14 -5.26 11.59
C GLN A 142 -11.82 -4.78 13.00
N SER A 143 -11.39 -5.70 13.87
CA SER A 143 -10.81 -5.41 15.17
C SER A 143 -9.29 -5.29 15.07
N PHE A 144 -8.73 -4.30 15.73
CA PHE A 144 -7.27 -4.11 15.83
C PHE A 144 -6.71 -4.61 17.17
N ALA A 145 -7.57 -5.02 18.10
CA ALA A 145 -7.15 -5.64 19.35
C ALA A 145 -6.49 -7.01 19.07
N PRO A 146 -5.52 -7.44 19.90
CA PRO A 146 -5.01 -8.81 19.85
C PRO A 146 -6.15 -9.84 19.94
N PRO A 147 -6.04 -10.99 19.26
CA PRO A 147 -7.02 -12.07 19.41
C PRO A 147 -7.07 -12.51 20.87
N ARG A 148 -8.26 -12.85 21.35
CA ARG A 148 -8.40 -13.44 22.69
C ARG A 148 -7.81 -14.85 22.66
N PRO A 149 -7.12 -15.26 23.73
CA PRO A 149 -6.58 -16.61 23.86
C PRO A 149 -7.68 -17.67 23.86
#